data_41f4543bf880f33366bc898ae45b6908
#
_entry.id   41f4543bf880f33366bc898ae45b6908
#
_cell.length_a   1.000
_cell.length_b   1.000
_cell.length_c   1.000
_cell.angle_alpha   90.00
_cell.angle_beta   90.00
_cell.angle_gamma   90.00
#
_symmetry.space_group_name_H-M   'P 1'
#
loop_
_entity.id
_entity.type
_entity.pdbx_description
1 polymer ?
#
loop_
_entity_poly.entity_id
_entity_poly.type
_entity_poly.pdbx_seq_one_letter_code
_entity_poly.pdbx_strand_id
1 'polypeptide(L)'
;FRTAWRNRQFGLVLCDNFYEPSYATGKAVRWKIERADQQPFGIACLWDRWTDPASGELIVSFSMLTVNADEHPVMKQFHKPGDEKRTPVIISPESHLAWLSSDLSDAQNWMSWQHMPELVASASPRSAV
;
A
#
# COMPACT_ATOMS: atom_id res chain seq x y z
N PHE A 1 4.41 -5.88 -13.89
CA PHE A 1 4.95 -4.53 -13.58
C PHE A 1 6.49 -4.45 -13.50
N ARG A 2 7.24 -5.47 -13.98
CA ARG A 2 8.71 -5.42 -14.01
C ARG A 2 9.23 -4.25 -14.85
N THR A 3 8.60 -4.01 -15.99
CA THR A 3 8.99 -2.91 -16.90
C THR A 3 8.72 -1.56 -16.25
N ALA A 4 7.58 -1.41 -15.58
CA ALA A 4 7.24 -0.20 -14.85
C ALA A 4 8.26 0.11 -13.75
N TRP A 5 8.71 -0.92 -13.02
CA TRP A 5 9.77 -0.76 -12.02
C TRP A 5 11.07 -0.26 -12.66
N ARG A 6 11.54 -0.95 -13.70
CA ARG A 6 12.77 -0.58 -14.40
C ARG A 6 12.72 0.83 -14.99
N ASN A 7 11.56 1.24 -15.47
CA ASN A 7 11.34 2.56 -16.05
C ASN A 7 11.04 3.63 -15.00
N ARG A 8 11.10 3.27 -13.72
CA ARG A 8 10.83 4.19 -12.61
C ARG A 8 9.47 4.87 -12.72
N GLN A 9 8.47 4.11 -13.12
CA GLN A 9 7.08 4.57 -13.21
C GLN A 9 6.45 4.52 -11.82
N PHE A 10 6.99 5.33 -10.91
CA PHE A 10 6.59 5.42 -9.53
C PHE A 10 5.44 6.39 -9.35
N GLY A 11 4.48 6.00 -8.52
CA GLY A 11 3.32 6.82 -8.22
C GLY A 11 2.94 6.71 -6.75
N LEU A 12 1.88 7.43 -6.40
CA LEU A 12 1.33 7.45 -5.04
C LEU A 12 -0.18 7.34 -5.11
N VAL A 13 -0.73 6.47 -4.27
CA VAL A 13 -2.17 6.46 -3.98
C VAL A 13 -2.37 7.27 -2.71
N LEU A 14 -3.00 8.43 -2.82
CA LEU A 14 -3.22 9.33 -1.68
C LEU A 14 -4.46 8.88 -0.91
N CYS A 15 -4.35 8.76 0.40
CA CYS A 15 -5.45 8.32 1.23
C CYS A 15 -5.32 8.83 2.68
N ASP A 16 -6.43 8.76 3.41
CA ASP A 16 -6.48 9.06 4.84
C ASP A 16 -6.36 7.78 5.68
N ASN A 17 -6.76 6.66 5.11
CA ASN A 17 -6.78 5.36 5.76
C ASN A 17 -6.93 4.26 4.71
N PHE A 18 -6.81 3.01 5.15
CA PHE A 18 -7.16 1.84 4.34
C PHE A 18 -7.75 0.76 5.24
N TYR A 19 -8.28 -0.30 4.64
CA TYR A 19 -8.97 -1.35 5.35
C TYR A 19 -8.31 -2.69 5.12
N GLU A 20 -8.26 -3.51 6.17
CA GLU A 20 -7.77 -4.88 6.13
C GLU A 20 -8.69 -5.79 6.93
N PRO A 21 -8.83 -7.07 6.53
CA PRO A 21 -9.63 -8.01 7.30
C PRO A 21 -8.85 -8.56 8.48
N SER A 22 -9.47 -8.57 9.66
CA SER A 22 -8.99 -9.33 10.81
C SER A 22 -9.75 -10.65 10.90
N TYR A 23 -9.04 -11.72 11.17
CA TYR A 23 -9.62 -13.06 11.36
C TYR A 23 -9.54 -13.52 12.82
N ALA A 24 -9.34 -12.61 13.76
CA ALA A 24 -9.19 -12.92 15.18
C ALA A 24 -10.40 -13.67 15.77
N THR A 25 -11.60 -13.43 15.23
CA THR A 25 -12.84 -14.10 15.68
C THR A 25 -13.18 -15.35 14.88
N GLY A 26 -12.32 -15.77 13.94
CA GLY A 26 -12.59 -16.88 13.02
C GLY A 26 -13.35 -16.47 11.75
N LYS A 27 -13.85 -15.24 11.69
CA LYS A 27 -14.51 -14.66 10.52
C LYS A 27 -13.83 -13.36 10.15
N ALA A 28 -13.87 -12.99 8.86
CA ALA A 28 -13.32 -11.74 8.39
C ALA A 28 -14.13 -10.55 8.95
N VAL A 29 -13.47 -9.71 9.73
CA VAL A 29 -14.02 -8.45 10.22
C VAL A 29 -13.16 -7.33 9.67
N ARG A 30 -13.78 -6.34 9.03
CA ARG A 30 -13.06 -5.20 8.47
C ARG A 30 -12.50 -4.31 9.58
N TRP A 31 -11.23 -3.94 9.46
CA TRP A 31 -10.57 -2.98 10.34
C TRP A 31 -10.04 -1.81 9.52
N LYS A 32 -10.08 -0.63 10.12
CA LYS A 32 -9.53 0.58 9.55
C LYS A 32 -8.12 0.79 10.07
N ILE A 33 -7.19 1.04 9.15
CA ILE A 33 -5.79 1.32 9.46
C ILE A 33 -5.51 2.77 9.05
N GLU A 34 -4.90 3.54 9.95
CA GLU A 34 -4.54 4.94 9.71
C GLU A 34 -3.25 5.28 10.44
N ARG A 35 -2.67 6.43 10.11
CA ARG A 35 -1.54 6.95 10.87
C ARG A 35 -2.01 7.30 12.28
N ALA A 36 -1.13 7.09 13.26
CA ALA A 36 -1.44 7.40 14.64
C ALA A 36 -1.77 8.90 14.85
N ASP A 37 -1.18 9.78 14.03
CA ASP A 37 -1.44 11.22 14.06
C ASP A 37 -2.62 11.67 13.20
N GLN A 38 -3.31 10.72 12.54
CA GLN A 38 -4.46 10.94 11.67
C GLN A 38 -4.18 11.82 10.45
N GLN A 39 -2.92 12.00 10.08
CA GLN A 39 -2.54 12.74 8.87
C GLN A 39 -2.66 11.85 7.63
N PRO A 40 -2.94 12.44 6.46
CA PRO A 40 -2.96 11.69 5.21
C PRO A 40 -1.57 11.20 4.83
N PHE A 41 -1.53 10.21 3.94
CA PHE A 41 -0.29 9.60 3.47
C PHE A 41 -0.45 9.11 2.03
N GLY A 42 0.65 8.70 1.44
CA GLY A 42 0.63 8.02 0.15
C GLY A 42 0.99 6.55 0.30
N ILE A 43 0.45 5.72 -0.58
CA ILE A 43 0.88 4.34 -0.75
C ILE A 43 1.72 4.28 -2.02
N ALA A 44 2.96 3.79 -1.92
CA ALA A 44 3.83 3.64 -3.07
C ALA A 44 3.20 2.69 -4.08
N CYS A 45 3.20 3.08 -5.34
CA CYS A 45 2.68 2.25 -6.42
C CYS A 45 3.55 2.35 -7.66
N LEU A 46 3.36 1.40 -8.56
CA LEU A 46 3.84 1.46 -9.93
C LEU A 46 2.65 1.75 -10.83
N TRP A 47 2.86 2.52 -11.88
CA TRP A 47 1.83 2.76 -12.88
C TRP A 47 2.30 2.29 -14.25
N ASP A 48 1.34 1.98 -15.11
CA ASP A 48 1.61 1.58 -16.48
C ASP A 48 0.47 2.09 -17.36
N ARG A 49 0.73 2.16 -18.65
CA ARG A 49 -0.26 2.52 -19.65
C ARG A 49 -0.24 1.51 -20.77
N TRP A 50 -1.40 1.23 -21.28
CA TRP A 50 -1.60 0.31 -22.37
C TRP A 50 -2.58 0.92 -23.36
N THR A 51 -2.26 0.83 -24.63
CA THR A 51 -3.16 1.30 -25.69
C THR A 51 -3.87 0.08 -26.26
N ASP A 52 -5.21 0.09 -26.18
CA ASP A 52 -6.01 -0.98 -26.77
C ASP A 52 -5.85 -0.97 -28.27
N PRO A 53 -5.30 -2.04 -28.88
CA PRO A 53 -5.10 -2.07 -30.33
C PRO A 53 -6.41 -2.08 -31.12
N ALA A 54 -7.53 -2.47 -30.52
CA ALA A 54 -8.82 -2.50 -31.19
C ALA A 54 -9.51 -1.14 -31.22
N SER A 55 -9.42 -0.35 -30.13
CA SER A 55 -10.13 0.93 -30.00
C SER A 55 -9.22 2.15 -30.03
N GLY A 56 -7.91 1.98 -29.85
CA GLY A 56 -6.98 3.10 -29.67
C GLY A 56 -7.07 3.76 -28.30
N GLU A 57 -7.93 3.23 -27.41
CA GLU A 57 -8.09 3.78 -26.07
C GLU A 57 -6.84 3.58 -25.23
N LEU A 58 -6.40 4.64 -24.53
CA LEU A 58 -5.31 4.59 -23.58
C LEU A 58 -5.84 4.24 -22.20
N ILE A 59 -5.38 3.11 -21.65
CA ILE A 59 -5.76 2.66 -20.33
C ILE A 59 -4.56 2.80 -19.40
N VAL A 60 -4.74 3.55 -18.31
CA VAL A 60 -3.73 3.70 -17.26
C VAL A 60 -4.12 2.83 -16.09
N SER A 61 -3.18 2.01 -15.64
CA SER A 61 -3.37 1.13 -14.47
C SER A 61 -2.25 1.36 -13.46
N PHE A 62 -2.48 0.93 -12.23
CA PHE A 62 -1.45 0.99 -11.19
C PHE A 62 -1.54 -0.23 -10.28
N SER A 63 -0.43 -0.52 -9.62
CA SER A 63 -0.34 -1.59 -8.63
C SER A 63 0.34 -1.05 -7.38
N MET A 64 -0.33 -1.17 -6.25
CA MET A 64 0.24 -0.80 -4.97
C MET A 64 1.34 -1.79 -4.58
N LEU A 65 2.43 -1.26 -4.03
CA LEU A 65 3.55 -2.05 -3.57
C LEU A 65 3.34 -2.46 -2.12
N THR A 66 3.65 -3.71 -1.83
CA THR A 66 3.56 -4.25 -0.48
C THR A 66 4.87 -4.93 -0.10
N VAL A 67 5.11 -5.02 1.20
CA VAL A 67 6.26 -5.73 1.76
C VAL A 67 5.81 -6.65 2.88
N ASN A 68 6.65 -7.62 3.24
CA ASN A 68 6.36 -8.53 4.35
C ASN A 68 6.15 -7.74 5.65
N ALA A 69 5.17 -8.14 6.43
CA ALA A 69 4.77 -7.49 7.67
C ALA A 69 4.74 -8.44 8.88
N ASP A 70 5.44 -9.57 8.82
CA ASP A 70 5.46 -10.54 9.94
C ASP A 70 5.91 -9.89 11.25
N GLU A 71 6.82 -8.93 11.16
CA GLU A 71 7.38 -8.22 12.32
C GLU A 71 6.76 -6.83 12.54
N HIS A 72 5.83 -6.40 11.70
CA HIS A 72 5.20 -5.09 11.86
C HIS A 72 4.21 -5.14 13.04
N PRO A 73 4.32 -4.23 14.02
CA PRO A 73 3.53 -4.32 15.26
C PRO A 73 2.01 -4.28 15.05
N VAL A 74 1.54 -3.61 14.02
CA VAL A 74 0.10 -3.49 13.71
C VAL A 74 -0.29 -4.45 12.60
N MET A 75 0.40 -4.41 11.47
CA MET A 75 -0.01 -5.12 10.26
C MET A 75 0.12 -6.64 10.36
N LYS A 76 0.93 -7.17 11.27
CA LYS A 76 1.03 -8.61 11.50
C LYS A 76 -0.29 -9.26 11.95
N GLN A 77 -1.24 -8.46 12.41
CA GLN A 77 -2.54 -8.93 12.95
C GLN A 77 -3.56 -9.22 11.84
N PHE A 78 -3.27 -8.82 10.62
CA PHE A 78 -4.23 -8.91 9.52
C PHE A 78 -3.84 -10.01 8.55
N HIS A 79 -4.66 -10.20 7.53
CA HIS A 79 -4.59 -11.30 6.58
C HIS A 79 -5.04 -12.65 7.15
N LYS A 80 -5.45 -13.50 6.24
CA LYS A 80 -5.96 -14.84 6.58
C LYS A 80 -4.87 -15.68 7.25
N PRO A 81 -5.20 -16.44 8.30
CA PRO A 81 -4.25 -17.36 8.92
C PRO A 81 -3.62 -18.29 7.87
N GLY A 82 -2.30 -18.44 7.92
CA GLY A 82 -1.53 -19.22 6.98
C GLY A 82 -1.03 -18.45 5.77
N ASP A 83 -1.60 -17.28 5.48
CA ASP A 83 -1.11 -16.40 4.41
C ASP A 83 0.04 -15.52 4.92
N GLU A 84 0.92 -15.13 4.00
CA GLU A 84 1.98 -14.17 4.32
C GLU A 84 1.38 -12.85 4.78
N LYS A 85 1.90 -12.31 5.87
CA LYS A 85 1.51 -10.97 6.34
C LYS A 85 2.20 -9.92 5.50
N ARG A 86 1.43 -8.98 4.98
CA ARG A 86 1.95 -7.91 4.13
C ARG A 86 1.35 -6.56 4.53
N THR A 87 2.10 -5.49 4.27
CA THR A 87 1.63 -4.12 4.43
C THR A 87 1.89 -3.33 3.16
N PRO A 88 0.98 -2.42 2.77
CA PRO A 88 1.32 -1.44 1.76
C PRO A 88 2.55 -0.65 2.19
N VAL A 89 3.35 -0.20 1.23
CA VAL A 89 4.49 0.68 1.51
C VAL A 89 3.97 2.10 1.65
N ILE A 90 3.90 2.58 2.88
CA ILE A 90 3.36 3.90 3.20
C ILE A 90 4.46 4.94 3.17
N ILE A 91 4.22 6.03 2.44
CA ILE A 91 5.15 7.14 2.28
C ILE A 91 4.52 8.37 2.91
N SER A 92 5.18 8.94 3.91
CA SER A 92 4.74 10.18 4.53
C SER A 92 4.85 11.35 3.55
N PRO A 93 3.99 12.40 3.65
CA PRO A 93 3.98 13.50 2.69
C PRO A 93 5.33 14.17 2.46
N GLU A 94 6.13 14.36 3.49
CA GLU A 94 7.47 14.94 3.38
C GLU A 94 8.44 14.13 2.54
N SER A 95 8.13 12.86 2.28
CA SER A 95 8.96 11.95 1.48
C SER A 95 8.38 11.65 0.09
N HIS A 96 7.27 12.25 -0.27
CA HIS A 96 6.60 11.98 -1.56
C HIS A 96 7.52 12.24 -2.75
N LEU A 97 8.18 13.40 -2.79
CA LEU A 97 9.10 13.73 -3.89
C LEU A 97 10.31 12.81 -3.91
N ALA A 98 10.84 12.44 -2.76
CA ALA A 98 11.97 11.51 -2.68
C ALA A 98 11.62 10.15 -3.30
N TRP A 99 10.43 9.63 -2.99
CA TRP A 99 9.94 8.40 -3.61
C TRP A 99 9.77 8.55 -5.12
N LEU A 100 9.03 9.56 -5.55
CA LEU A 100 8.70 9.77 -6.96
C LEU A 100 9.92 10.00 -7.85
N SER A 101 10.98 10.59 -7.31
CA SER A 101 12.22 10.88 -8.02
C SER A 101 13.33 9.84 -7.78
N SER A 102 13.05 8.76 -7.08
CA SER A 102 14.03 7.73 -6.75
C SER A 102 14.64 7.11 -8.00
N ASP A 103 15.95 6.85 -7.95
CA ASP A 103 16.55 5.85 -8.84
C ASP A 103 16.20 4.43 -8.33
N LEU A 104 16.64 3.39 -9.04
CA LEU A 104 16.26 2.02 -8.66
C LEU A 104 16.86 1.61 -7.31
N SER A 105 18.05 2.08 -6.98
CA SER A 105 18.69 1.80 -5.70
C SER A 105 17.90 2.44 -4.55
N ASP A 106 17.55 3.71 -4.70
CA ASP A 106 16.75 4.44 -3.70
C ASP A 106 15.36 3.82 -3.57
N ALA A 107 14.74 3.47 -4.69
CA ALA A 107 13.43 2.83 -4.70
C ALA A 107 13.45 1.51 -3.91
N GLN A 108 14.50 0.70 -4.07
CA GLN A 108 14.66 -0.54 -3.34
C GLN A 108 14.77 -0.29 -1.82
N ASN A 109 15.38 0.79 -1.41
CA ASN A 109 15.49 1.17 0.01
C ASN A 109 14.15 1.51 0.64
N TRP A 110 13.17 1.98 -0.16
CA TRP A 110 11.81 2.21 0.33
C TRP A 110 11.03 0.91 0.56
N MET A 111 11.48 -0.21 0.03
CA MET A 111 10.79 -1.50 0.12
C MET A 111 11.04 -2.15 1.48
N SER A 112 10.62 -1.46 2.54
CA SER A 112 10.65 -1.91 3.93
C SER A 112 9.56 -1.17 4.70
N TRP A 113 9.20 -1.68 5.89
CA TRP A 113 8.21 -0.99 6.71
C TRP A 113 8.84 -0.14 7.83
N GLN A 114 10.13 -0.27 8.09
CA GLN A 114 10.80 0.39 9.20
C GLN A 114 10.82 1.92 9.09
N HIS A 115 10.77 2.46 7.87
CA HIS A 115 10.69 3.90 7.63
C HIS A 115 9.28 4.46 7.72
N MET A 116 8.27 3.59 7.79
CA MET A 116 6.86 4.01 7.76
C MET A 116 6.47 4.74 9.05
N PRO A 117 5.50 5.67 8.98
CA PRO A 117 4.96 6.29 10.18
C PRO A 117 4.24 5.25 11.05
N GLU A 118 4.08 5.56 12.32
CA GLU A 118 3.31 4.73 13.23
C GLU A 118 1.86 4.61 12.75
N LEU A 119 1.34 3.38 12.77
CA LEU A 119 -0.03 3.07 12.39
C LEU A 119 -0.85 2.67 13.62
N VAL A 120 -2.14 2.94 13.55
CA VAL A 120 -3.13 2.43 14.51
C VAL A 120 -4.26 1.76 13.74
N ALA A 121 -4.90 0.79 14.38
CA ALA A 121 -5.98 0.03 13.78
C ALA A 121 -7.18 -0.01 14.71
N SER A 122 -8.37 0.06 14.12
CA SER A 122 -9.63 -0.02 14.86
C SER A 122 -10.65 -0.82 14.06
N ALA A 123 -11.49 -1.59 14.76
CA ALA A 123 -12.55 -2.34 14.11
C ALA A 123 -13.52 -1.39 13.42
N SER A 124 -13.85 -1.69 12.17
CA SER A 124 -14.77 -0.90 11.36
C SER A 124 -15.65 -1.84 10.54
N PRO A 125 -16.51 -2.64 11.20
CA PRO A 125 -17.36 -3.61 10.51
C PRO A 125 -18.26 -2.91 9.51
N ARG A 126 -18.53 -3.56 8.39
CA ARG A 126 -19.51 -3.05 7.43
C ARG A 126 -20.89 -3.06 8.06
N SER A 127 -21.66 -2.00 7.79
CA SER A 127 -23.06 -1.97 8.21
C SER A 127 -23.83 -3.08 7.50
N ALA A 128 -24.68 -3.77 8.25
CA ALA A 128 -25.67 -4.69 7.67
C ALA A 128 -26.82 -3.87 7.09
N VAL A 129 -26.79 -3.64 5.78
CA VAL A 129 -27.84 -2.89 5.08
C VAL A 129 -28.55 -3.81 4.12
#